data_cce7676c4558cccb42fe64aac555abba
#
_entry.id   cce7676c4558cccb42fe64aac555abba
#
_cell.length_a   1.000
_cell.length_b   1.000
_cell.length_c   1.000
_cell.angle_alpha   90.00
_cell.angle_beta   90.00
_cell.angle_gamma   90.00
#
_symmetry.space_group_name_H-M   'P 1'
#
loop_
_entity.id
_entity.type
_entity.pdbx_description
1 polymer ?
#
loop_
_entity_poly.entity_id
_entity_poly.type
_entity_poly.pdbx_seq_one_letter_code
_entity_poly.pdbx_strand_id
1 'polypeptide(L)'
;MPSVIENDNNILTVKISGDIDHHASKELRLEIDREIMHARPKQVIFDLTECEFMDSSGLGLILGRMRKSSECGCDFKLVNPGAKTMRILRMAGVEKLIKIESVDL
;
A
#
# COMPACT_ATOMS: atom_id res chain seq x y z
N MET A 1 14.83 6.11 -1.86
CA MET A 1 13.48 5.85 -1.31
C MET A 1 13.12 4.39 -1.47
N PRO A 2 12.71 3.70 -0.40
CA PRO A 2 12.41 2.27 -0.47
C PRO A 2 11.05 1.98 -1.12
N SER A 3 10.76 2.62 -2.22
CA SER A 3 9.51 2.39 -2.93
C SER A 3 9.67 2.62 -4.42
N VAL A 4 8.89 1.88 -5.19
CA VAL A 4 8.79 2.03 -6.63
C VAL A 4 7.31 2.10 -6.98
N ILE A 5 6.92 3.14 -7.72
CA ILE A 5 5.55 3.32 -8.15
C ILE A 5 5.49 3.09 -9.66
N GLU A 6 4.68 2.13 -10.09
CA GLU A 6 4.51 1.77 -11.50
C GLU A 6 3.05 1.86 -11.88
N ASN A 7 2.76 2.43 -13.05
CA ASN A 7 1.41 2.47 -13.59
C ASN A 7 1.40 1.73 -14.93
N ASP A 8 0.69 0.61 -14.97
CA ASP A 8 0.62 -0.24 -16.14
C ASP A 8 -0.81 -0.79 -16.29
N ASN A 9 -1.36 -0.70 -17.49
CA ASN A 9 -2.70 -1.19 -17.79
C ASN A 9 -3.78 -0.66 -16.83
N ASN A 10 -3.64 0.60 -16.43
CA ASN A 10 -4.55 1.26 -15.52
C ASN A 10 -4.54 0.67 -14.11
N ILE A 11 -3.45 0.00 -13.75
CA ILE A 11 -3.20 -0.51 -12.40
C ILE A 11 -1.97 0.19 -11.85
N LEU A 12 -2.14 0.82 -10.69
CA LEU A 12 -1.04 1.49 -9.99
C LEU A 12 -0.49 0.53 -8.95
N THR A 13 0.77 0.13 -9.11
CA THR A 13 1.45 -0.77 -8.17
C THR A 13 2.50 0.01 -7.40
N VAL A 14 2.41 -0.04 -6.07
CA VAL A 14 3.37 0.57 -5.18
C VAL A 14 4.15 -0.54 -4.49
N LYS A 15 5.41 -0.71 -4.86
CA LYS A 15 6.31 -1.72 -4.26
C LYS A 15 7.08 -1.05 -3.14
N ILE A 16 6.98 -1.61 -1.95
CA ILE A 16 7.62 -1.06 -0.76
C ILE A 16 8.71 -2.02 -0.29
N SER A 17 9.92 -1.51 -0.10
CA SER A 17 11.08 -2.29 0.36
C SER A 17 11.56 -1.77 1.70
N GLY A 18 12.07 -2.67 2.54
CA GLY A 18 12.64 -2.31 3.83
C GLY A 18 11.60 -1.91 4.85
N ASP A 19 11.91 -0.90 5.64
CA ASP A 19 11.06 -0.46 6.75
C ASP A 19 10.25 0.76 6.35
N ILE A 20 8.99 0.78 6.77
CA ILE A 20 8.15 1.97 6.64
C ILE A 20 8.12 2.66 8.00
N ASP A 21 8.89 3.74 8.14
CA ASP A 21 8.89 4.55 9.34
C ASP A 21 8.08 5.83 9.12
N HIS A 22 7.99 6.66 10.16
CA HIS A 22 7.20 7.88 10.12
C HIS A 22 7.65 8.86 9.03
N HIS A 23 8.95 9.00 8.85
CA HIS A 23 9.51 9.93 7.86
C HIS A 23 9.21 9.46 6.43
N ALA A 24 9.47 8.19 6.15
CA ALA A 24 9.22 7.61 4.84
C ALA A 24 7.73 7.63 4.48
N SER A 25 6.85 7.34 5.44
CA SER A 25 5.41 7.30 5.19
C SER A 25 4.87 8.67 4.80
N LYS A 26 5.42 9.74 5.37
CA LYS A 26 4.97 11.10 5.06
C LYS A 26 5.24 11.47 3.60
N GLU A 27 6.43 11.16 3.11
CA GLU A 27 6.80 11.42 1.72
C GLU A 27 6.02 10.53 0.76
N LEU A 28 5.91 9.25 1.08
CA LEU A 28 5.17 8.28 0.27
C LEU A 28 3.71 8.66 0.13
N ARG A 29 3.10 9.14 1.20
CA ARG A 29 1.69 9.54 1.16
C ARG A 29 1.44 10.60 0.10
N LEU A 30 2.26 11.63 0.07
CA LEU A 30 2.10 12.73 -0.89
C LEU A 30 2.30 12.24 -2.33
N GLU A 31 3.33 11.43 -2.53
CA GLU A 31 3.65 10.90 -3.85
C GLU A 31 2.57 9.97 -4.38
N ILE A 32 2.11 9.04 -3.54
CA ILE A 32 1.08 8.08 -3.94
C ILE A 32 -0.26 8.78 -4.20
N ASP A 33 -0.66 9.71 -3.33
CA ASP A 33 -1.91 10.45 -3.50
C ASP A 33 -1.91 11.24 -4.81
N ARG A 34 -0.77 11.84 -5.14
CA ARG A 34 -0.62 12.57 -6.40
C ARG A 34 -0.83 11.64 -7.60
N GLU A 35 -0.22 10.46 -7.56
CA GLU A 35 -0.36 9.47 -8.63
C GLU A 35 -1.79 8.97 -8.75
N ILE A 36 -2.46 8.69 -7.64
CA ILE A 36 -3.84 8.24 -7.65
C ILE A 36 -4.76 9.30 -8.28
N MET A 37 -4.59 10.54 -7.88
CA MET A 37 -5.42 11.64 -8.38
C MET A 37 -5.16 11.92 -9.86
N HIS A 38 -3.90 11.80 -10.29
CA HIS A 38 -3.48 12.12 -11.64
C HIS A 38 -3.85 11.01 -12.64
N ALA A 39 -3.49 9.78 -12.32
CA ALA A 39 -3.70 8.65 -13.21
C ALA A 39 -5.11 8.05 -13.14
N ARG A 40 -5.80 8.21 -12.03
CA ARG A 40 -7.12 7.62 -11.81
C ARG A 40 -7.17 6.15 -12.20
N PRO A 41 -6.29 5.30 -11.63
CA PRO A 41 -6.25 3.89 -11.99
C PRO A 41 -7.54 3.18 -11.56
N LYS A 42 -7.83 2.06 -12.19
CA LYS A 42 -8.97 1.24 -11.76
C LYS A 42 -8.64 0.48 -10.47
N GLN A 43 -7.35 0.21 -10.22
CA GLN A 43 -6.91 -0.52 -9.04
C GLN A 43 -5.57 0.00 -8.54
N VAL A 44 -5.43 0.07 -7.22
CA VAL A 44 -4.17 0.39 -6.54
C VAL A 44 -3.73 -0.86 -5.78
N ILE A 45 -2.50 -1.30 -6.01
CA ILE A 45 -1.92 -2.49 -5.37
C ILE A 45 -0.69 -2.06 -4.57
N PHE A 46 -0.66 -2.42 -3.29
CA PHE A 46 0.55 -2.29 -2.48
C PHE A 46 1.23 -3.65 -2.42
N ASP A 47 2.41 -3.74 -3.01
CA ASP A 47 3.22 -4.94 -3.00
C ASP A 47 4.17 -4.88 -1.80
N LEU A 48 3.91 -5.75 -0.82
CA LEU A 48 4.64 -5.79 0.43
C LEU A 48 5.66 -6.95 0.49
N THR A 49 5.99 -7.53 -0.66
CA THR A 49 6.93 -8.66 -0.73
C THR A 49 8.25 -8.36 -0.04
N GLU A 50 8.78 -7.16 -0.25
CA GLU A 50 10.08 -6.75 0.29
C GLU A 50 9.97 -5.83 1.49
N CYS A 51 8.78 -5.65 2.04
CA CYS A 51 8.57 -4.87 3.25
C CYS A 51 8.97 -5.69 4.46
N GLU A 52 10.00 -5.26 5.18
CA GLU A 52 10.55 -6.00 6.31
C GLU A 52 9.88 -5.67 7.63
N PHE A 53 9.50 -4.42 7.80
CA PHE A 53 8.88 -3.95 9.04
C PHE A 53 7.89 -2.83 8.78
N MET A 54 6.85 -2.80 9.59
CA MET A 54 5.82 -1.77 9.52
C MET A 54 5.37 -1.42 10.94
N ASP A 55 5.36 -0.13 11.24
CA ASP A 55 4.81 0.37 12.50
C ASP A 55 3.45 1.03 12.27
N SER A 56 2.97 1.79 13.25
CA SER A 56 1.68 2.49 13.12
C SER A 56 1.67 3.51 11.97
N SER A 57 2.83 4.05 11.62
CA SER A 57 2.94 4.98 10.50
C SER A 57 2.68 4.27 9.17
N GLY A 58 3.18 3.04 9.03
CA GLY A 58 2.91 2.21 7.87
C GLY A 58 1.45 1.82 7.76
N LEU A 59 0.83 1.47 8.89
CA LEU A 59 -0.60 1.19 8.92
C LEU A 59 -1.40 2.41 8.49
N GLY A 60 -1.03 3.59 9.01
CA GLY A 60 -1.69 4.85 8.62
C GLY A 60 -1.55 5.15 7.15
N LEU A 61 -0.37 4.87 6.58
CA LEU A 61 -0.12 5.03 5.16
C LEU A 61 -1.10 4.18 4.35
N ILE A 62 -1.20 2.91 4.69
CA ILE A 62 -2.08 1.96 3.99
C ILE A 62 -3.55 2.37 4.11
N LEU A 63 -4.02 2.66 5.32
CA LEU A 63 -5.42 3.01 5.53
C LEU A 63 -5.80 4.33 4.87
N GLY A 64 -4.90 5.31 4.89
CA GLY A 64 -5.13 6.58 4.22
C GLY A 64 -5.17 6.44 2.70
N ARG A 65 -4.33 5.58 2.14
CA ARG A 65 -4.33 5.33 0.68
C ARG A 65 -5.54 4.53 0.25
N MET A 66 -6.02 3.63 1.11
CA MET A 66 -7.29 2.95 0.86
C MET A 66 -8.43 3.96 0.75
N ARG A 67 -8.49 4.89 1.70
CA ARG A 67 -9.52 5.94 1.70
C ARG A 67 -9.43 6.79 0.44
N LYS A 68 -8.23 7.21 0.07
CA LYS A 68 -7.99 8.02 -1.13
C LYS A 68 -8.43 7.28 -2.39
N SER A 69 -8.09 6.00 -2.48
CA SER A 69 -8.48 5.15 -3.59
C SER A 69 -10.00 5.07 -3.71
N SER A 70 -10.68 4.85 -2.60
CA SER A 70 -12.13 4.79 -2.55
C SER A 70 -12.76 6.10 -3.02
N GLU A 71 -12.24 7.24 -2.56
CA GLU A 71 -12.72 8.56 -2.98
C GLU A 71 -12.57 8.78 -4.48
N CYS A 72 -11.55 8.19 -5.08
CA CYS A 72 -11.28 8.32 -6.52
C CYS A 72 -11.89 7.19 -7.35
N GLY A 73 -12.65 6.30 -6.74
CA GLY A 73 -13.29 5.20 -7.45
C GLY A 73 -12.34 4.07 -7.83
N CYS A 74 -11.22 3.94 -7.13
CA CYS A 74 -10.23 2.89 -7.38
C CYS A 74 -10.41 1.75 -6.39
N ASP A 75 -10.22 0.51 -6.85
CA ASP A 75 -10.10 -0.63 -5.95
C ASP A 75 -8.72 -0.60 -5.30
N PHE A 76 -8.60 -1.23 -4.13
CA PHE A 76 -7.34 -1.24 -3.37
C PHE A 76 -7.10 -2.61 -2.78
N LYS A 77 -5.86 -3.11 -2.90
CA LYS A 77 -5.48 -4.37 -2.26
C LYS A 77 -4.01 -4.39 -1.87
N LEU A 78 -3.68 -5.29 -0.95
CA LEU A 78 -2.31 -5.57 -0.54
C LEU A 78 -1.92 -6.95 -1.07
N VAL A 79 -0.68 -7.11 -1.52
CA VAL A 79 -0.18 -8.40 -1.96
C VAL A 79 1.10 -8.76 -1.23
N ASN A 80 1.24 -10.04 -0.93
CA ASN A 80 2.45 -10.67 -0.41
C ASN A 80 3.03 -10.06 0.87
N PRO A 81 2.23 -9.75 1.89
CA PRO A 81 2.83 -9.37 3.17
C PRO A 81 3.57 -10.58 3.75
N GLY A 82 4.76 -10.34 4.28
CA GLY A 82 5.48 -11.38 5.02
C GLY A 82 4.77 -11.70 6.34
N ALA A 83 5.22 -12.75 7.03
CA ALA A 83 4.57 -13.21 8.25
C ALA A 83 4.49 -12.13 9.32
N LYS A 84 5.56 -11.37 9.53
CA LYS A 84 5.59 -10.29 10.53
C LYS A 84 4.62 -9.17 10.17
N THR A 85 4.61 -8.75 8.92
CA THR A 85 3.72 -7.71 8.42
C THR A 85 2.27 -8.17 8.50
N MET A 86 1.99 -9.40 8.09
CA MET A 86 0.65 -9.96 8.16
C MET A 86 0.11 -9.99 9.59
N ARG A 87 0.96 -10.30 10.55
CA ARG A 87 0.59 -10.31 11.96
C ARG A 87 0.14 -8.92 12.42
N ILE A 88 0.88 -7.89 12.04
CA ILE A 88 0.54 -6.50 12.37
C ILE A 88 -0.79 -6.10 11.72
N LEU A 89 -0.98 -6.46 10.45
CA LEU A 89 -2.21 -6.17 9.73
C LEU A 89 -3.43 -6.83 10.39
N ARG A 90 -3.29 -8.09 10.81
CA ARG A 90 -4.36 -8.81 11.52
C ARG A 90 -4.68 -8.16 12.86
N MET A 91 -3.67 -7.83 13.63
CA MET A 91 -3.85 -7.21 14.94
C MET A 91 -4.58 -5.86 14.82
N ALA A 92 -4.35 -5.14 13.74
CA ALA A 92 -5.02 -3.86 13.49
C ALA A 92 -6.38 -4.01 12.80
N GLY A 93 -6.78 -5.23 12.43
CA GLY A 93 -8.05 -5.50 11.77
C GLY A 93 -8.10 -5.10 10.31
N VAL A 94 -6.96 -4.85 9.69
CA VAL A 94 -6.87 -4.39 8.31
C VAL A 94 -7.47 -5.40 7.32
N GLU A 95 -7.32 -6.69 7.60
CA GLU A 95 -7.85 -7.76 6.74
C GLU A 95 -9.36 -7.71 6.56
N LYS A 96 -10.07 -7.04 7.48
CA LYS A 96 -11.52 -6.87 7.40
C LYS A 96 -11.91 -5.69 6.51
N LEU A 97 -10.97 -4.81 6.21
CA LEU A 97 -11.21 -3.59 5.45
C LEU A 97 -10.62 -3.64 4.05
N ILE A 98 -9.51 -4.36 3.89
CA ILE A 98 -8.73 -4.38 2.66
C ILE A 98 -8.48 -5.83 2.25
N LYS A 99 -8.61 -6.11 0.96
CA LYS A 99 -8.28 -7.41 0.41
C LYS A 99 -6.78 -7.63 0.48
N ILE A 100 -6.36 -8.78 1.00
CA ILE A 100 -4.95 -9.17 1.11
C ILE A 100 -4.79 -10.49 0.39
N GLU A 101 -3.89 -10.53 -0.59
CA GLU A 101 -3.66 -11.72 -1.42
C GLU A 101 -2.19 -12.13 -1.41
N SER A 102 -1.97 -13.42 -1.62
CA SER A 102 -0.64 -13.94 -1.95
C SER A 102 -0.64 -14.24 -3.44
N VAL A 103 0.31 -13.67 -4.15
CA VAL A 103 0.43 -13.87 -5.60
C VAL A 103 1.87 -14.25 -5.93
N ASP A 104 2.04 -15.04 -6.97
CA ASP A 104 3.37 -15.36 -7.50
C ASP A 104 3.83 -14.20 -8.38
N LEU A 105 5.05 -13.75 -8.14
CA LEU A 105 5.63 -12.62 -8.87
C LEU A 105 6.77 -13.07 -9.78
#